data_a103fd9fcbb5818b5b050d199462ac67
#
_entry.id   a103fd9fcbb5818b5b050d199462ac67
#
_cell.length_a   1.000
_cell.length_b   1.000
_cell.length_c   1.000
_cell.angle_alpha   90.00
_cell.angle_beta   90.00
_cell.angle_gamma   90.00
#
_symmetry.space_group_name_H-M   'P 1'
#
loop_
_entity.id
_entity.type
_entity.pdbx_description
1 polymer ?
#
loop_
_entity_poly.entity_id
_entity_poly.type
_entity_poly.pdbx_seq_one_letter_code
_entity_poly.pdbx_strand_id
1 'polypeptide(L)'
;MQRIVFLLLIFVPSLIFAQNHAQEIATYRKKKDAAYLKNEYGPLKADQLSYLDYFPANQQYLVKAKVELLPDEPTFRMPTYDGTSNEYKRYALLHFDFFGAKYTLTAYQSVALFQTEAYRDHLFVPFMDNTNGVSSYEGGRYLDLSIKEIRNNELTIDFNKAYNPYCAYSNGYRCPQPPKDNILSLAIEAGEKKYKGPKNERKVNISAAKNFNDTEREIINSADDTTLMHVYLITHEKELAVLRKPSEDLKFDDPLVDKLASRMFKTVQDPQHKGVGIAGPQVGINKNVIWVQRFDKANEPFEFYINPKIIWRSKLIRIGAEGCLSIPDRKEDVERSYAIRLQYVDRKGNVVEENIEGFTAVIFQHEVDHLYGILYPDRLEQQLESTSVPLDDKMKFRLEKGHIIP
;
A
#
# COMPACT_ATOMS: atom_id res chain seq x y z
N MET A 1 0.90 -8.73 -70.52
CA MET A 1 -0.04 -8.84 -69.36
C MET A 1 0.52 -9.84 -68.39
N GLN A 2 1.47 -9.42 -67.53
CA GLN A 2 2.05 -10.31 -66.50
C GLN A 2 2.88 -9.50 -65.48
N ARG A 3 2.23 -8.67 -64.65
CA ARG A 3 2.89 -7.94 -63.56
C ARG A 3 1.89 -7.46 -62.46
N ILE A 4 0.97 -8.32 -62.00
CA ILE A 4 0.08 -7.95 -60.85
C ILE A 4 -0.23 -9.20 -60.00
N VAL A 5 0.74 -10.00 -59.61
CA VAL A 5 0.46 -11.14 -58.68
C VAL A 5 1.44 -11.20 -57.52
N PHE A 6 2.42 -10.34 -57.39
CA PHE A 6 3.48 -10.50 -56.35
C PHE A 6 3.35 -9.62 -55.11
N LEU A 7 2.28 -8.84 -54.92
CA LEU A 7 2.15 -7.91 -53.78
C LEU A 7 1.15 -8.35 -52.72
N LEU A 8 0.46 -9.48 -52.88
CA LEU A 8 -0.59 -9.93 -51.92
C LEU A 8 -0.13 -10.98 -50.87
N LEU A 9 1.08 -11.51 -50.98
CA LEU A 9 1.58 -12.60 -50.15
C LEU A 9 2.35 -12.19 -48.90
N ILE A 10 2.67 -10.89 -48.73
CA ILE A 10 3.45 -10.40 -47.56
C ILE A 10 2.57 -9.96 -46.40
N PHE A 11 1.27 -9.75 -46.59
CA PHE A 11 0.35 -9.26 -45.54
C PHE A 11 -0.34 -10.36 -44.72
N VAL A 12 -0.34 -11.60 -45.15
CA VAL A 12 -1.07 -12.69 -44.47
C VAL A 12 -0.43 -13.12 -43.16
N PRO A 13 0.90 -13.26 -43.00
CA PRO A 13 1.48 -13.68 -41.73
C PRO A 13 1.28 -12.66 -40.59
N SER A 14 1.44 -11.38 -40.87
CA SER A 14 1.29 -10.33 -39.84
C SER A 14 -0.14 -10.18 -39.32
N LEU A 15 -1.14 -10.41 -40.17
CA LEU A 15 -2.55 -10.42 -39.75
C LEU A 15 -2.88 -11.62 -38.85
N ILE A 16 -2.32 -12.80 -39.14
CA ILE A 16 -2.53 -14.01 -38.32
C ILE A 16 -1.87 -13.85 -36.95
N PHE A 17 -0.65 -13.32 -36.88
CA PHE A 17 0.04 -13.05 -35.59
C PHE A 17 -0.70 -11.99 -34.76
N ALA A 18 -1.19 -10.91 -35.39
CA ALA A 18 -1.96 -9.89 -34.69
C ALA A 18 -3.29 -10.44 -34.14
N GLN A 19 -3.95 -11.29 -34.91
CA GLN A 19 -5.20 -11.93 -34.47
C GLN A 19 -4.98 -12.90 -33.31
N ASN A 20 -3.89 -13.67 -33.32
CA ASN A 20 -3.52 -14.57 -32.24
C ASN A 20 -3.21 -13.80 -30.96
N HIS A 21 -2.42 -12.73 -31.03
CA HIS A 21 -2.12 -11.90 -29.87
C HIS A 21 -3.39 -11.26 -29.27
N ALA A 22 -4.28 -10.70 -30.10
CA ALA A 22 -5.54 -10.15 -29.64
C ALA A 22 -6.40 -11.18 -28.89
N GLN A 23 -6.43 -12.44 -29.39
CA GLN A 23 -7.14 -13.55 -28.74
C GLN A 23 -6.49 -13.96 -27.40
N GLU A 24 -5.17 -13.98 -27.33
CA GLU A 24 -4.42 -14.21 -26.09
C GLU A 24 -4.74 -13.15 -25.04
N ILE A 25 -4.72 -11.86 -25.40
CA ILE A 25 -5.06 -10.76 -24.53
C ILE A 25 -6.52 -10.83 -24.06
N ALA A 26 -7.44 -11.16 -24.94
CA ALA A 26 -8.85 -11.35 -24.57
C ALA A 26 -9.02 -12.49 -23.54
N THR A 27 -8.28 -13.58 -23.71
CA THR A 27 -8.28 -14.71 -22.77
C THR A 27 -7.67 -14.32 -21.43
N TYR A 28 -6.54 -13.59 -21.44
CA TYR A 28 -5.89 -13.05 -20.23
C TYR A 28 -6.85 -12.15 -19.45
N ARG A 29 -7.50 -11.20 -20.13
CA ARG A 29 -8.46 -10.26 -19.51
C ARG A 29 -9.63 -11.00 -18.85
N LYS A 30 -10.24 -11.97 -19.51
CA LYS A 30 -11.30 -12.80 -18.92
C LYS A 30 -10.85 -13.51 -17.65
N LYS A 31 -9.61 -14.04 -17.64
CA LYS A 31 -9.04 -14.69 -16.45
C LYS A 31 -8.79 -13.67 -15.32
N LYS A 32 -8.33 -12.47 -15.65
CA LYS A 32 -8.10 -11.38 -14.69
C LYS A 32 -9.42 -10.88 -14.11
N ASP A 33 -10.45 -10.65 -14.93
CA ASP A 33 -11.78 -10.23 -14.52
C ASP A 33 -12.40 -11.25 -13.55
N ALA A 34 -12.27 -12.54 -13.85
CA ALA A 34 -12.72 -13.62 -12.96
C ALA A 34 -11.96 -13.63 -11.62
N ALA A 35 -10.67 -13.25 -11.64
CA ALA A 35 -9.86 -13.15 -10.42
C ALA A 35 -10.32 -12.00 -9.52
N TYR A 36 -10.86 -10.91 -10.06
CA TYR A 36 -11.43 -9.81 -9.27
C TYR A 36 -12.69 -10.21 -8.49
N LEU A 37 -13.37 -11.29 -8.89
CA LEU A 37 -14.53 -11.84 -8.19
C LEU A 37 -14.15 -12.98 -7.23
N LYS A 38 -12.87 -13.40 -7.21
CA LYS A 38 -12.46 -14.59 -6.50
C LYS A 38 -12.51 -14.36 -5.00
N ASN A 39 -13.53 -14.97 -4.34
CA ASN A 39 -13.84 -14.92 -2.92
C ASN A 39 -14.33 -13.55 -2.40
N GLU A 40 -14.64 -13.48 -1.13
CA GLU A 40 -15.09 -12.28 -0.40
C GLU A 40 -14.04 -11.15 -0.32
N TYR A 41 -12.80 -11.42 -0.72
CA TYR A 41 -11.68 -10.47 -0.74
C TYR A 41 -11.40 -9.88 -2.13
N GLY A 42 -12.16 -10.27 -3.14
CA GLY A 42 -12.07 -9.67 -4.47
C GLY A 42 -12.47 -8.19 -4.45
N PRO A 43 -11.82 -7.32 -5.27
CA PRO A 43 -12.09 -5.89 -5.24
C PRO A 43 -13.43 -5.52 -5.89
N LEU A 44 -14.04 -6.40 -6.67
CA LEU A 44 -15.27 -6.14 -7.42
C LEU A 44 -16.37 -7.15 -7.11
N LYS A 45 -17.62 -6.73 -7.32
CA LYS A 45 -18.82 -7.59 -7.40
C LYS A 45 -19.12 -7.92 -8.86
N ALA A 46 -19.94 -8.96 -9.09
CA ALA A 46 -20.25 -9.45 -10.44
C ALA A 46 -20.90 -8.39 -11.34
N ASP A 47 -21.80 -7.57 -10.80
CA ASP A 47 -22.47 -6.48 -11.49
C ASP A 47 -21.53 -5.33 -11.86
N GLN A 48 -20.38 -5.23 -11.21
CA GLN A 48 -19.40 -4.18 -11.41
C GLN A 48 -18.36 -4.47 -12.51
N LEU A 49 -18.28 -5.71 -13.00
CA LEU A 49 -17.41 -6.06 -14.11
C LEU A 49 -17.71 -5.27 -15.40
N SER A 50 -18.95 -4.83 -15.56
CA SER A 50 -19.38 -4.01 -16.70
C SER A 50 -18.74 -2.63 -16.75
N TYR A 51 -18.15 -2.16 -15.64
CA TYR A 51 -17.41 -0.88 -15.56
C TYR A 51 -15.92 -1.03 -15.87
N LEU A 52 -15.41 -2.27 -16.02
CA LEU A 52 -14.05 -2.48 -16.49
C LEU A 52 -13.93 -2.09 -17.97
N ASP A 53 -12.90 -1.35 -18.29
CA ASP A 53 -12.61 -0.92 -19.65
C ASP A 53 -11.12 -1.13 -19.95
N TYR A 54 -10.81 -1.45 -21.19
CA TYR A 54 -9.47 -1.75 -21.65
C TYR A 54 -9.15 -0.97 -22.92
N PHE A 55 -7.89 -0.60 -23.09
CA PHE A 55 -7.42 -0.17 -24.39
C PHE A 55 -7.48 -1.35 -25.38
N PRO A 56 -7.71 -1.10 -26.69
CA PRO A 56 -7.63 -2.15 -27.70
C PRO A 56 -6.29 -2.88 -27.62
N ALA A 57 -6.30 -4.21 -27.78
CA ALA A 57 -5.06 -4.97 -27.82
C ALA A 57 -4.22 -4.53 -29.04
N ASN A 58 -2.97 -4.18 -28.80
CA ASN A 58 -2.08 -3.67 -29.82
C ASN A 58 -0.65 -4.23 -29.62
N GLN A 59 -0.14 -4.92 -30.65
CA GLN A 59 1.20 -5.52 -30.63
C GLN A 59 2.34 -4.52 -30.50
N GLN A 60 2.13 -3.24 -30.82
CA GLN A 60 3.13 -2.20 -30.61
C GLN A 60 3.53 -2.06 -29.13
N TYR A 61 2.65 -2.46 -28.21
CA TYR A 61 2.89 -2.46 -26.77
C TYR A 61 3.46 -3.79 -26.24
N LEU A 62 3.89 -4.69 -27.12
CA LEU A 62 4.64 -5.90 -26.82
C LEU A 62 6.12 -5.63 -27.11
N VAL A 63 6.93 -5.38 -26.11
CA VAL A 63 8.32 -4.96 -26.27
C VAL A 63 9.30 -5.97 -25.70
N LYS A 64 10.44 -6.15 -26.36
CA LYS A 64 11.56 -6.91 -25.84
C LYS A 64 12.41 -6.02 -24.96
N ALA A 65 12.70 -6.50 -23.76
CA ALA A 65 13.57 -5.82 -22.81
C ALA A 65 14.84 -6.65 -22.56
N LYS A 66 15.99 -5.97 -22.53
CA LYS A 66 17.23 -6.53 -22.02
C LYS A 66 17.19 -6.48 -20.49
N VAL A 67 17.53 -7.60 -19.86
CA VAL A 67 17.49 -7.76 -18.40
C VAL A 67 18.90 -7.59 -17.82
N GLU A 68 19.05 -6.64 -16.93
CA GLU A 68 20.22 -6.45 -16.08
C GLU A 68 19.86 -6.86 -14.65
N LEU A 69 20.40 -7.99 -14.19
CA LEU A 69 20.12 -8.52 -12.83
C LEU A 69 20.82 -7.67 -11.77
N LEU A 70 20.17 -7.53 -10.61
CA LEU A 70 20.64 -6.79 -9.45
C LEU A 70 20.79 -7.75 -8.24
N PRO A 71 21.81 -8.62 -8.18
CA PRO A 71 21.87 -9.72 -7.21
C PRO A 71 22.03 -9.26 -5.76
N ASP A 72 22.74 -8.16 -5.52
CA ASP A 72 23.18 -7.74 -4.18
C ASP A 72 22.42 -6.51 -3.66
N GLU A 73 21.24 -6.19 -4.22
CA GLU A 73 20.42 -5.07 -3.76
C GLU A 73 19.82 -5.37 -2.37
N PRO A 74 19.86 -4.39 -1.46
CA PRO A 74 19.20 -4.51 -0.15
C PRO A 74 17.68 -4.53 -0.30
N THR A 75 16.98 -5.04 0.70
CA THR A 75 15.54 -4.86 0.81
C THR A 75 15.22 -3.42 1.20
N PHE A 76 14.06 -2.94 0.75
CA PHE A 76 13.56 -1.61 1.08
C PHE A 76 12.03 -1.65 1.27
N ARG A 77 11.50 -0.61 1.90
CA ARG A 77 10.06 -0.46 2.12
C ARG A 77 9.42 0.36 0.99
N MET A 78 8.66 -0.31 0.12
CA MET A 78 7.87 0.35 -0.93
C MET A 78 6.59 0.91 -0.32
N PRO A 79 6.34 2.23 -0.40
CA PRO A 79 5.12 2.86 0.13
C PRO A 79 3.86 2.30 -0.52
N THR A 80 2.75 2.34 0.21
CA THR A 80 1.42 1.95 -0.27
C THR A 80 0.43 3.12 -0.20
N TYR A 81 -0.67 3.06 -0.96
CA TYR A 81 -1.66 4.15 -0.99
C TYR A 81 -2.44 4.33 0.30
N ASP A 82 -2.47 3.34 1.18
CA ASP A 82 -3.05 3.46 2.52
C ASP A 82 -2.08 4.08 3.54
N GLY A 83 -0.87 4.47 3.09
CA GLY A 83 0.16 5.09 3.91
C GLY A 83 1.01 4.11 4.71
N THR A 84 0.86 2.81 4.48
CA THR A 84 1.76 1.77 4.99
C THR A 84 2.88 1.48 3.99
N SER A 85 3.64 0.42 4.18
CA SER A 85 4.66 -0.04 3.23
C SER A 85 4.73 -1.56 3.20
N ASN A 86 5.19 -2.11 2.09
CA ASN A 86 5.53 -3.51 1.95
C ASN A 86 7.02 -3.65 1.62
N GLU A 87 7.64 -4.73 2.09
CA GLU A 87 9.06 -4.97 1.87
C GLU A 87 9.31 -5.64 0.51
N TYR A 88 10.19 -5.03 -0.28
CA TYR A 88 10.59 -5.46 -1.61
C TYR A 88 12.10 -5.47 -1.77
N LYS A 89 12.58 -6.23 -2.76
CA LYS A 89 13.94 -6.20 -3.27
C LYS A 89 13.88 -5.80 -4.75
N ARG A 90 14.81 -4.94 -5.21
CA ARG A 90 15.03 -4.71 -6.65
C ARG A 90 15.67 -5.97 -7.21
N TYR A 91 15.06 -6.53 -8.25
CA TYR A 91 15.53 -7.79 -8.85
C TYR A 91 16.33 -7.56 -10.12
N ALA A 92 15.81 -6.69 -11.01
CA ALA A 92 16.44 -6.41 -12.29
C ALA A 92 16.03 -5.06 -12.85
N LEU A 93 16.88 -4.48 -13.71
CA LEU A 93 16.52 -3.41 -14.61
C LEU A 93 16.11 -4.01 -15.97
N LEU A 94 15.02 -3.52 -16.52
CA LEU A 94 14.44 -3.92 -17.81
C LEU A 94 14.62 -2.77 -18.78
N HIS A 95 15.63 -2.87 -19.66
CA HIS A 95 15.95 -1.86 -20.65
C HIS A 95 15.27 -2.19 -21.98
N PHE A 96 14.52 -1.26 -22.54
CA PHE A 96 13.82 -1.46 -23.82
C PHE A 96 13.75 -0.19 -24.65
N ASP A 97 13.72 -0.39 -25.96
CA ASP A 97 13.48 0.68 -26.93
C ASP A 97 11.98 0.71 -27.25
N PHE A 98 11.39 1.91 -27.20
CA PHE A 98 9.98 2.09 -27.46
C PHE A 98 9.72 3.43 -28.16
N PHE A 99 9.06 3.41 -29.31
CA PHE A 99 8.84 4.58 -30.18
C PHE A 99 10.12 5.42 -30.42
N GLY A 100 11.25 4.75 -30.61
CA GLY A 100 12.53 5.41 -30.91
C GLY A 100 13.27 6.02 -29.73
N ALA A 101 12.76 5.84 -28.50
CA ALA A 101 13.42 6.26 -27.28
C ALA A 101 13.75 5.06 -26.37
N LYS A 102 14.75 5.24 -25.50
CA LYS A 102 15.16 4.22 -24.52
C LYS A 102 14.50 4.44 -23.19
N TYR A 103 13.97 3.37 -22.63
CA TYR A 103 13.32 3.36 -21.32
C TYR A 103 13.88 2.25 -20.44
N THR A 104 13.72 2.43 -19.16
CA THR A 104 14.07 1.42 -18.14
C THR A 104 12.93 1.31 -17.14
N LEU A 105 12.58 0.08 -16.78
CA LEU A 105 11.71 -0.23 -15.64
C LEU A 105 12.48 -1.14 -14.69
N THR A 106 12.27 -0.94 -13.40
CA THR A 106 12.78 -1.85 -12.37
C THR A 106 11.73 -2.91 -12.07
N ALA A 107 12.14 -4.17 -12.11
CA ALA A 107 11.34 -5.30 -11.64
C ALA A 107 11.68 -5.59 -10.18
N TYR A 108 10.65 -5.78 -9.36
CA TYR A 108 10.76 -6.00 -7.92
C TYR A 108 10.31 -7.40 -7.54
N GLN A 109 10.83 -7.89 -6.41
CA GLN A 109 10.39 -9.13 -5.77
C GLN A 109 9.90 -8.81 -4.36
N SER A 110 8.66 -9.21 -4.04
CA SER A 110 8.10 -9.05 -2.69
C SER A 110 8.74 -10.03 -1.73
N VAL A 111 9.31 -9.54 -0.62
CA VAL A 111 9.94 -10.37 0.40
C VAL A 111 8.95 -11.34 1.04
N ALA A 112 7.72 -10.89 1.29
CA ALA A 112 6.67 -11.74 1.87
C ALA A 112 6.18 -12.83 0.90
N LEU A 113 5.96 -12.47 -0.38
CA LEU A 113 5.43 -13.40 -1.37
C LEU A 113 6.49 -14.41 -1.88
N PHE A 114 7.73 -13.98 -2.01
CA PHE A 114 8.85 -14.84 -2.44
C PHE A 114 9.01 -16.10 -1.59
N GLN A 115 8.64 -16.07 -0.32
CA GLN A 115 8.71 -17.21 0.59
C GLN A 115 7.68 -18.30 0.25
N THR A 116 6.68 -18.00 -0.55
CA THR A 116 5.66 -18.96 -0.97
C THR A 116 6.01 -19.56 -2.32
N GLU A 117 5.83 -20.87 -2.48
CA GLU A 117 6.18 -21.58 -3.72
C GLU A 117 5.48 -21.00 -4.96
N ALA A 118 4.22 -20.60 -4.81
CA ALA A 118 3.40 -20.06 -5.90
C ALA A 118 3.93 -18.71 -6.44
N TYR A 119 4.68 -17.94 -5.64
CA TYR A 119 5.16 -16.59 -5.99
C TYR A 119 6.68 -16.48 -6.00
N ARG A 120 7.42 -17.59 -5.86
CA ARG A 120 8.89 -17.60 -5.84
C ARG A 120 9.52 -16.96 -7.09
N ASP A 121 8.89 -17.16 -8.25
CA ASP A 121 9.37 -16.66 -9.53
C ASP A 121 8.66 -15.37 -9.98
N HIS A 122 7.78 -14.82 -9.14
CA HIS A 122 7.00 -13.64 -9.47
C HIS A 122 7.86 -12.37 -9.42
N LEU A 123 7.76 -11.56 -10.49
CA LEU A 123 8.34 -10.23 -10.60
C LEU A 123 7.22 -9.21 -10.72
N PHE A 124 7.24 -8.24 -9.84
CA PHE A 124 6.28 -7.15 -9.79
C PHE A 124 6.85 -5.89 -10.43
N VAL A 125 6.15 -5.32 -11.40
CA VAL A 125 6.58 -4.11 -12.10
C VAL A 125 5.47 -3.06 -12.01
N PRO A 126 5.41 -2.30 -10.91
CA PRO A 126 4.52 -1.16 -10.80
C PRO A 126 5.10 0.01 -11.60
N PHE A 127 4.26 0.72 -12.38
CA PHE A 127 4.72 1.84 -13.20
C PHE A 127 3.67 2.93 -13.34
N MET A 128 4.15 4.13 -13.65
CA MET A 128 3.34 5.26 -14.07
C MET A 128 3.72 5.69 -15.48
N ASP A 129 2.79 6.32 -16.19
CA ASP A 129 2.95 6.85 -17.52
C ASP A 129 2.05 8.08 -17.76
N ASN A 130 2.14 8.70 -18.94
CA ASN A 130 1.39 9.93 -19.21
C ASN A 130 -0.14 9.73 -19.38
N THR A 131 -0.65 8.49 -19.33
CA THR A 131 -2.10 8.21 -19.32
C THR A 131 -2.71 8.29 -17.93
N ASN A 132 -1.90 8.25 -16.87
CA ASN A 132 -2.39 8.23 -15.48
C ASN A 132 -3.17 9.50 -15.12
N GLY A 133 -4.34 9.31 -14.52
CA GLY A 133 -5.26 10.40 -14.18
C GLY A 133 -6.10 10.90 -15.35
N VAL A 134 -5.73 10.58 -16.59
CA VAL A 134 -6.46 10.95 -17.81
C VAL A 134 -7.31 9.78 -18.33
N SER A 135 -6.68 8.78 -18.91
CA SER A 135 -7.34 7.60 -19.49
C SER A 135 -7.06 6.30 -18.75
N SER A 136 -6.05 6.26 -17.86
CA SER A 136 -5.80 5.18 -16.92
C SER A 136 -5.85 5.65 -15.46
N TYR A 137 -5.76 4.70 -14.52
CA TYR A 137 -5.86 5.00 -13.10
C TYR A 137 -4.74 5.94 -12.64
N GLU A 138 -5.08 6.94 -11.83
CA GLU A 138 -4.15 7.98 -11.36
C GLU A 138 -2.98 7.45 -10.52
N GLY A 139 -3.16 6.35 -9.80
CA GLY A 139 -2.14 5.71 -8.98
C GLY A 139 -1.22 4.76 -9.76
N GLY A 140 -1.17 4.81 -11.07
CA GLY A 140 -0.34 3.91 -11.87
C GLY A 140 -0.99 2.54 -12.10
N ARG A 141 -0.25 1.68 -12.78
CA ARG A 141 -0.66 0.32 -13.15
C ARG A 141 0.46 -0.66 -12.86
N TYR A 142 0.11 -1.94 -12.86
CA TYR A 142 1.02 -3.02 -12.54
C TYR A 142 1.15 -4.01 -13.68
N LEU A 143 2.32 -4.63 -13.77
CA LEU A 143 2.59 -5.80 -14.59
C LEU A 143 3.13 -6.90 -13.68
N ASP A 144 2.65 -8.11 -13.90
CA ASP A 144 3.18 -9.34 -13.32
C ASP A 144 4.01 -10.04 -14.38
N LEU A 145 5.30 -10.26 -14.09
CA LEU A 145 6.25 -10.98 -14.90
C LEU A 145 6.79 -12.18 -14.13
N SER A 146 7.55 -13.04 -14.79
CA SER A 146 8.16 -14.20 -14.14
C SER A 146 9.64 -14.32 -14.45
N ILE A 147 10.43 -14.70 -13.43
CA ILE A 147 11.85 -15.06 -13.62
C ILE A 147 11.99 -16.15 -14.69
N LYS A 148 11.00 -17.06 -14.78
CA LYS A 148 10.97 -18.13 -15.79
C LYS A 148 10.81 -17.65 -17.22
N GLU A 149 10.41 -16.41 -17.44
CA GLU A 149 10.29 -15.81 -18.76
C GLU A 149 11.62 -15.21 -19.26
N ILE A 150 12.59 -15.02 -18.36
CA ILE A 150 13.91 -14.52 -18.74
C ILE A 150 14.67 -15.60 -19.51
N ARG A 151 15.07 -15.29 -20.75
CA ARG A 151 15.88 -16.15 -21.62
C ARG A 151 17.01 -15.34 -22.23
N ASN A 152 18.25 -15.79 -22.07
CA ASN A 152 19.43 -15.12 -22.64
C ASN A 152 19.53 -13.64 -22.25
N ASN A 153 19.19 -13.29 -21.00
CA ASN A 153 19.11 -11.91 -20.49
C ASN A 153 18.10 -11.03 -21.25
N GLU A 154 17.05 -11.63 -21.80
CA GLU A 154 15.92 -10.92 -22.40
C GLU A 154 14.60 -11.44 -21.83
N LEU A 155 13.59 -10.59 -21.79
CA LEU A 155 12.20 -10.94 -21.57
C LEU A 155 11.28 -10.05 -22.39
N THR A 156 10.03 -10.45 -22.54
CA THR A 156 9.01 -9.68 -23.24
C THR A 156 8.09 -9.00 -22.25
N ILE A 157 8.00 -7.67 -22.33
CA ILE A 157 7.02 -6.87 -21.59
C ILE A 157 5.80 -6.68 -22.48
N ASP A 158 4.63 -7.15 -22.03
CA ASP A 158 3.36 -6.94 -22.72
C ASP A 158 2.50 -5.96 -21.93
N PHE A 159 2.55 -4.67 -22.29
CA PHE A 159 1.75 -3.63 -21.64
C PHE A 159 0.23 -3.81 -21.85
N ASN A 160 -0.21 -4.65 -22.82
CA ASN A 160 -1.63 -4.99 -22.95
C ASN A 160 -2.18 -5.79 -21.72
N LYS A 161 -1.26 -6.33 -20.92
CA LYS A 161 -1.57 -7.02 -19.65
C LYS A 161 -1.51 -6.12 -18.43
N ALA A 162 -1.20 -4.83 -18.60
CA ALA A 162 -1.18 -3.88 -17.49
C ALA A 162 -2.56 -3.75 -16.85
N TYR A 163 -2.59 -3.76 -15.52
CA TYR A 163 -3.83 -3.74 -14.74
C TYR A 163 -3.76 -2.71 -13.60
N ASN A 164 -4.91 -2.25 -13.17
CA ASN A 164 -5.00 -1.31 -12.06
C ASN A 164 -4.81 -2.02 -10.70
N PRO A 165 -4.19 -1.34 -9.72
CA PRO A 165 -4.19 -1.83 -8.34
C PRO A 165 -5.62 -1.96 -7.79
N TYR A 166 -5.83 -2.85 -6.83
CA TYR A 166 -7.16 -3.08 -6.24
C TYR A 166 -7.78 -1.84 -5.61
N CYS A 167 -6.96 -0.89 -5.16
CA CYS A 167 -7.44 0.40 -4.64
C CYS A 167 -8.07 1.31 -5.71
N ALA A 168 -7.95 0.98 -7.00
CA ALA A 168 -8.74 1.63 -8.05
C ALA A 168 -10.23 1.28 -7.96
N TYR A 169 -10.58 0.11 -7.43
CA TYR A 169 -11.94 -0.44 -7.39
C TYR A 169 -12.55 -0.45 -5.99
N SER A 170 -11.73 -0.54 -4.95
CA SER A 170 -12.19 -0.71 -3.58
C SER A 170 -11.19 -0.11 -2.60
N ASN A 171 -11.70 0.49 -1.53
CA ASN A 171 -10.87 0.98 -0.43
C ASN A 171 -10.35 -0.20 0.43
N GLY A 172 -9.41 0.08 1.33
CA GLY A 172 -8.89 -0.90 2.29
C GLY A 172 -7.87 -1.90 1.75
N TYR A 173 -7.30 -1.64 0.56
CA TYR A 173 -6.17 -2.40 0.01
C TYR A 173 -4.85 -1.67 0.19
N ARG A 174 -3.79 -2.44 0.48
CA ARG A 174 -2.40 -1.96 0.65
C ARG A 174 -1.66 -2.02 -0.69
N CYS A 175 -2.07 -1.18 -1.62
CA CYS A 175 -1.52 -1.19 -2.99
C CYS A 175 -0.20 -0.43 -3.06
N PRO A 176 0.91 -1.05 -3.50
CA PRO A 176 2.20 -0.39 -3.64
C PRO A 176 2.15 0.80 -4.60
N GLN A 177 2.80 1.89 -4.22
CA GLN A 177 3.00 3.04 -5.09
C GLN A 177 4.15 2.76 -6.06
N PRO A 178 4.00 3.05 -7.38
CA PRO A 178 5.12 2.93 -8.30
C PRO A 178 6.28 3.85 -7.89
N PRO A 179 7.50 3.30 -7.72
CA PRO A 179 8.68 4.11 -7.43
C PRO A 179 9.02 5.07 -8.56
N LYS A 180 9.76 6.15 -8.23
CA LYS A 180 10.15 7.18 -9.21
C LYS A 180 10.88 6.63 -10.43
N ASP A 181 11.70 5.59 -10.23
CA ASP A 181 12.45 4.93 -11.30
C ASP A 181 11.53 4.24 -12.33
N ASN A 182 10.26 4.01 -11.97
CA ASN A 182 9.26 3.38 -12.83
C ASN A 182 8.22 4.38 -13.38
N ILE A 183 8.61 5.65 -13.51
CA ILE A 183 7.78 6.67 -14.15
C ILE A 183 8.25 6.88 -15.59
N LEU A 184 7.40 6.46 -16.55
CA LEU A 184 7.68 6.58 -17.98
C LEU A 184 7.15 7.91 -18.52
N SER A 185 7.98 8.66 -19.25
CA SER A 185 7.63 9.94 -19.86
C SER A 185 6.91 9.83 -21.22
N LEU A 186 6.08 8.79 -21.39
CA LEU A 186 5.28 8.55 -22.59
C LEU A 186 3.89 8.05 -22.20
N ALA A 187 2.94 8.00 -23.14
CA ALA A 187 1.61 7.42 -22.94
C ALA A 187 1.60 5.94 -23.34
N ILE A 188 1.23 5.06 -22.40
CA ILE A 188 1.02 3.62 -22.64
C ILE A 188 -0.47 3.37 -22.80
N GLU A 189 -0.98 3.51 -24.02
CA GLU A 189 -2.40 3.26 -24.35
C GLU A 189 -2.68 1.76 -24.55
N ALA A 190 -2.33 0.96 -23.54
CA ALA A 190 -2.52 -0.48 -23.49
C ALA A 190 -2.91 -0.93 -22.06
N GLY A 191 -3.52 -2.10 -21.92
CA GLY A 191 -3.97 -2.64 -20.63
C GLY A 191 -5.28 -2.02 -20.15
N GLU A 192 -5.49 -1.98 -18.85
CA GLU A 192 -6.69 -1.42 -18.23
C GLU A 192 -6.73 0.11 -18.28
N LYS A 193 -7.92 0.64 -18.55
CA LYS A 193 -8.25 2.06 -18.43
C LYS A 193 -8.69 2.41 -17.00
N LYS A 194 -8.94 3.69 -16.77
CA LYS A 194 -9.51 4.19 -15.52
C LYS A 194 -10.87 3.55 -15.25
N TYR A 195 -11.02 2.96 -14.08
CA TYR A 195 -12.30 2.40 -13.62
C TYR A 195 -13.32 3.51 -13.40
N LYS A 196 -14.54 3.33 -13.90
CA LYS A 196 -15.62 4.33 -13.85
C LYS A 196 -16.78 3.91 -12.95
N GLY A 197 -16.72 2.73 -12.38
CA GLY A 197 -17.74 2.23 -11.47
C GLY A 197 -17.62 2.76 -10.05
N PRO A 198 -18.60 2.46 -9.20
CA PRO A 198 -18.54 2.81 -7.78
C PRO A 198 -17.44 2.03 -7.07
N LYS A 199 -16.66 2.71 -6.22
CA LYS A 199 -15.71 2.03 -5.35
C LYS A 199 -16.43 1.26 -4.25
N ASN A 200 -15.94 0.08 -3.95
CA ASN A 200 -16.42 -0.73 -2.83
C ASN A 200 -15.64 -0.41 -1.56
N GLU A 201 -16.28 -0.62 -0.43
CA GLU A 201 -15.59 -0.74 0.85
C GLU A 201 -15.22 -2.21 1.08
N ARG A 202 -13.94 -2.48 1.32
CA ARG A 202 -13.48 -3.82 1.68
C ARG A 202 -14.06 -4.18 3.04
N LYS A 203 -14.83 -5.26 3.13
CA LYS A 203 -15.27 -5.78 4.42
C LYS A 203 -14.05 -6.20 5.23
N VAL A 204 -13.94 -5.67 6.44
CA VAL A 204 -12.92 -6.12 7.39
C VAL A 204 -13.24 -7.57 7.74
N ASN A 205 -12.29 -8.46 7.51
CA ASN A 205 -12.46 -9.86 7.91
C ASN A 205 -12.19 -9.99 9.41
N ILE A 206 -13.22 -9.79 10.22
CA ILE A 206 -13.13 -9.97 11.68
C ILE A 206 -12.82 -11.44 12.04
N SER A 207 -13.14 -12.39 11.16
CA SER A 207 -12.87 -13.83 11.38
C SER A 207 -11.38 -14.19 11.35
N ALA A 208 -10.52 -13.34 10.76
CA ALA A 208 -9.07 -13.50 10.78
C ALA A 208 -8.40 -12.96 12.06
N ALA A 209 -9.17 -12.25 12.90
CA ALA A 209 -8.67 -11.73 14.17
C ALA A 209 -8.28 -12.86 15.12
N LYS A 210 -7.16 -12.68 15.85
CA LYS A 210 -6.57 -13.68 16.74
C LYS A 210 -6.68 -13.26 18.19
N ASN A 211 -6.75 -14.22 19.08
CA ASN A 211 -6.55 -13.99 20.52
C ASN A 211 -5.10 -13.57 20.80
N PHE A 212 -4.82 -13.09 21.99
CA PHE A 212 -3.45 -12.91 22.46
C PHE A 212 -2.72 -14.26 22.47
N ASN A 213 -1.46 -14.28 22.05
CA ASN A 213 -0.58 -15.42 22.20
C ASN A 213 -0.04 -15.55 23.64
N ASP A 214 0.66 -16.63 23.94
CA ASP A 214 1.11 -16.92 25.32
C ASP A 214 2.06 -15.84 25.86
N THR A 215 3.00 -15.36 25.07
CA THR A 215 3.92 -14.28 25.45
C THR A 215 3.18 -12.98 25.74
N GLU A 216 2.22 -12.61 24.88
CA GLU A 216 1.38 -11.43 25.08
C GLU A 216 0.53 -11.56 26.35
N ARG A 217 -0.02 -12.76 26.62
CA ARG A 217 -0.75 -13.07 27.86
C ARG A 217 0.13 -12.94 29.10
N GLU A 218 1.37 -13.41 29.05
CA GLU A 218 2.33 -13.23 30.15
C GLU A 218 2.61 -11.76 30.42
N ILE A 219 2.85 -10.94 29.38
CA ILE A 219 3.08 -9.50 29.49
C ILE A 219 1.84 -8.81 30.11
N ILE A 220 0.64 -9.12 29.63
CA ILE A 220 -0.60 -8.53 30.14
C ILE A 220 -0.85 -8.93 31.61
N ASN A 221 -0.51 -10.15 32.01
CA ASN A 221 -0.72 -10.67 33.35
C ASN A 221 0.46 -10.49 34.32
N SER A 222 1.56 -9.87 33.86
CA SER A 222 2.74 -9.64 34.70
C SER A 222 2.48 -8.76 35.93
N ALA A 223 1.38 -7.99 35.93
CA ALA A 223 0.97 -7.12 37.05
C ALA A 223 -0.55 -6.88 37.01
N ASP A 224 -1.05 -6.10 37.98
CA ASP A 224 -2.47 -5.69 38.06
C ASP A 224 -2.81 -4.60 37.02
N ASP A 225 -4.11 -4.27 36.91
CA ASP A 225 -4.67 -3.35 35.91
C ASP A 225 -4.20 -1.89 36.08
N THR A 226 -3.66 -1.55 37.27
CA THR A 226 -3.22 -0.20 37.60
C THR A 226 -1.73 0.02 37.43
N THR A 227 -0.97 -1.04 37.15
CA THR A 227 0.48 -1.01 36.98
C THR A 227 0.86 -0.62 35.56
N LEU A 228 1.80 0.34 35.42
CA LEU A 228 2.37 0.75 34.15
C LEU A 228 2.98 -0.45 33.41
N MET A 229 2.94 -0.41 32.09
CA MET A 229 3.67 -1.35 31.24
C MET A 229 5.05 -0.77 30.89
N HIS A 230 6.03 -1.63 30.65
CA HIS A 230 7.32 -1.24 30.12
C HIS A 230 7.15 -0.72 28.68
N VAL A 231 7.64 0.48 28.40
CA VAL A 231 7.65 1.05 27.04
C VAL A 231 8.91 0.59 26.31
N TYR A 232 8.71 -0.07 25.18
CA TYR A 232 9.79 -0.57 24.33
C TYR A 232 10.48 0.58 23.60
N LEU A 233 11.82 0.57 23.60
CA LEU A 233 12.66 1.62 23.05
C LEU A 233 13.42 1.16 21.80
N ILE A 234 13.61 2.06 20.83
CA ILE A 234 14.40 1.78 19.63
C ILE A 234 15.89 1.54 19.93
N THR A 235 16.38 1.95 21.10
CA THR A 235 17.78 1.79 21.53
C THR A 235 18.11 0.35 21.96
N HIS A 236 17.12 -0.51 22.16
CA HIS A 236 17.28 -1.90 22.53
C HIS A 236 16.92 -2.80 21.34
N GLU A 237 17.87 -3.56 20.82
CA GLU A 237 17.69 -4.37 19.60
C GLU A 237 16.49 -5.32 19.63
N LYS A 238 16.27 -6.02 20.75
CA LYS A 238 15.12 -6.93 20.90
C LYS A 238 13.77 -6.21 20.91
N GLU A 239 13.71 -5.04 21.53
CA GLU A 239 12.50 -4.20 21.58
C GLU A 239 12.24 -3.57 20.22
N LEU A 240 13.29 -3.08 19.54
CA LEU A 240 13.20 -2.58 18.17
C LEU A 240 12.65 -3.65 17.21
N ALA A 241 13.06 -4.90 17.36
CA ALA A 241 12.52 -6.00 16.56
C ALA A 241 11.00 -6.16 16.74
N VAL A 242 10.47 -5.96 17.96
CA VAL A 242 9.04 -5.97 18.25
C VAL A 242 8.35 -4.76 17.66
N LEU A 243 8.92 -3.55 17.84
CA LEU A 243 8.38 -2.29 17.30
C LEU A 243 8.33 -2.30 15.76
N ARG A 244 9.23 -3.01 15.10
CA ARG A 244 9.30 -3.13 13.64
C ARG A 244 8.41 -4.24 13.07
N LYS A 245 7.89 -5.12 13.92
CA LYS A 245 7.03 -6.22 13.48
C LYS A 245 5.60 -5.72 13.24
N PRO A 246 5.00 -5.97 12.06
CA PRO A 246 3.59 -5.69 11.84
C PRO A 246 2.69 -6.43 12.83
N SER A 247 1.72 -5.73 13.36
CA SER A 247 0.73 -6.27 14.30
C SER A 247 -0.37 -7.06 13.60
N GLU A 248 -1.07 -7.90 14.34
CA GLU A 248 -2.20 -8.69 13.87
C GLU A 248 -3.53 -8.13 14.41
N ASP A 249 -4.63 -8.37 13.67
CA ASP A 249 -5.96 -8.03 14.16
C ASP A 249 -6.30 -8.85 15.40
N LEU A 250 -6.83 -8.17 16.44
CA LEU A 250 -7.22 -8.73 17.72
C LEU A 250 -8.71 -9.09 17.73
N LYS A 251 -9.07 -10.23 18.31
CA LYS A 251 -10.47 -10.50 18.65
C LYS A 251 -10.95 -9.53 19.72
N PHE A 252 -12.03 -8.80 19.43
CA PHE A 252 -12.57 -7.76 20.31
C PHE A 252 -13.10 -8.32 21.64
N ASP A 253 -13.45 -9.60 21.68
CA ASP A 253 -14.02 -10.34 22.82
C ASP A 253 -12.98 -11.17 23.59
N ASP A 254 -11.67 -11.03 23.32
CA ASP A 254 -10.65 -11.69 24.14
C ASP A 254 -10.73 -11.17 25.58
N PRO A 255 -10.79 -12.05 26.60
CA PRO A 255 -11.01 -11.65 27.99
C PRO A 255 -9.93 -10.73 28.58
N LEU A 256 -8.75 -10.64 27.99
CA LEU A 256 -7.67 -9.77 28.46
C LEU A 256 -7.67 -8.37 27.83
N VAL A 257 -8.60 -8.07 26.91
CA VAL A 257 -8.65 -6.76 26.23
C VAL A 257 -8.83 -5.61 27.24
N ASP A 258 -9.71 -5.76 28.22
CA ASP A 258 -9.95 -4.71 29.23
C ASP A 258 -8.73 -4.48 30.12
N LYS A 259 -8.07 -5.55 30.54
CA LYS A 259 -6.84 -5.46 31.33
C LYS A 259 -5.72 -4.77 30.58
N LEU A 260 -5.51 -5.15 29.33
CA LEU A 260 -4.53 -4.51 28.45
C LEU A 260 -4.85 -3.02 28.27
N ALA A 261 -6.11 -2.69 27.94
CA ALA A 261 -6.55 -1.31 27.75
C ALA A 261 -6.29 -0.47 29.02
N SER A 262 -6.64 -0.98 30.20
CA SER A 262 -6.39 -0.28 31.46
C SER A 262 -4.92 -0.02 31.71
N ARG A 263 -4.06 -1.02 31.54
CA ARG A 263 -2.61 -0.88 31.74
C ARG A 263 -1.97 0.06 30.71
N MET A 264 -2.34 -0.05 29.43
CA MET A 264 -1.88 0.88 28.39
C MET A 264 -2.30 2.32 28.69
N PHE A 265 -3.55 2.51 29.16
CA PHE A 265 -4.04 3.84 29.55
C PHE A 265 -3.22 4.44 30.68
N LYS A 266 -2.89 3.67 31.69
CA LYS A 266 -2.00 4.13 32.79
C LYS A 266 -0.63 4.52 32.22
N THR A 267 -0.09 3.71 31.30
CA THR A 267 1.24 3.94 30.71
C THR A 267 1.30 5.23 29.90
N VAL A 268 0.30 5.51 29.05
CA VAL A 268 0.27 6.76 28.26
C VAL A 268 0.06 8.01 29.12
N GLN A 269 -0.51 7.85 30.31
CA GLN A 269 -0.73 8.93 31.26
C GLN A 269 0.34 9.04 32.35
N ASP A 270 1.43 8.30 32.25
CA ASP A 270 2.55 8.40 33.20
C ASP A 270 3.01 9.86 33.29
N PRO A 271 2.96 10.49 34.51
CA PRO A 271 3.37 11.87 34.69
C PRO A 271 4.81 12.16 34.23
N GLN A 272 5.68 11.17 34.26
CA GLN A 272 7.08 11.29 33.86
C GLN A 272 7.27 11.33 32.34
N HIS A 273 6.38 10.63 31.60
CA HIS A 273 6.46 10.48 30.14
C HIS A 273 5.08 10.55 29.48
N LYS A 274 4.35 11.63 29.78
CA LYS A 274 2.97 11.78 29.31
C LYS A 274 2.88 11.85 27.78
N GLY A 275 2.09 10.93 27.20
CA GLY A 275 1.76 10.88 25.79
C GLY A 275 0.32 11.29 25.48
N VAL A 276 0.02 11.49 24.19
CA VAL A 276 -1.34 11.73 23.67
C VAL A 276 -1.89 10.52 22.92
N GLY A 277 -1.05 9.50 22.73
CA GLY A 277 -1.40 8.20 22.15
C GLY A 277 -0.37 7.15 22.52
N ILE A 278 -0.75 5.88 22.38
CA ILE A 278 0.12 4.72 22.56
C ILE A 278 -0.44 3.52 21.79
N ALA A 279 0.42 2.76 21.15
CA ALA A 279 0.08 1.56 20.39
C ALA A 279 0.55 0.27 21.08
N GLY A 280 -0.14 -0.84 20.82
CA GLY A 280 0.19 -2.15 21.39
C GLY A 280 1.65 -2.56 21.25
N PRO A 281 2.33 -2.43 20.09
CA PRO A 281 3.75 -2.75 19.93
C PRO A 281 4.68 -2.02 20.89
N GLN A 282 4.33 -0.79 21.30
CA GLN A 282 5.13 0.00 22.24
C GLN A 282 5.17 -0.59 23.66
N VAL A 283 4.27 -1.50 23.96
CA VAL A 283 4.25 -2.24 25.24
C VAL A 283 4.44 -3.75 25.03
N GLY A 284 5.02 -4.16 23.91
CA GLY A 284 5.34 -5.56 23.63
C GLY A 284 4.18 -6.40 23.09
N ILE A 285 3.06 -5.79 22.72
CA ILE A 285 1.84 -6.46 22.25
C ILE A 285 1.67 -6.19 20.74
N ASN A 286 2.00 -7.17 19.89
CA ASN A 286 1.85 -7.03 18.44
C ASN A 286 0.40 -7.29 17.98
N LYS A 287 -0.57 -6.61 18.59
CA LYS A 287 -1.97 -6.58 18.20
C LYS A 287 -2.38 -5.16 17.79
N ASN A 288 -3.33 -5.08 16.85
CA ASN A 288 -3.84 -3.82 16.33
C ASN A 288 -4.74 -3.13 17.37
N VAL A 289 -4.12 -2.52 18.36
CA VAL A 289 -4.81 -1.74 19.40
C VAL A 289 -4.06 -0.45 19.68
N ILE A 290 -4.80 0.65 19.89
CA ILE A 290 -4.24 1.95 20.23
C ILE A 290 -5.10 2.70 21.25
N TRP A 291 -4.50 3.58 22.04
CA TRP A 291 -5.15 4.68 22.74
C TRP A 291 -4.84 6.00 22.01
N VAL A 292 -5.84 6.87 21.91
CA VAL A 292 -5.68 8.22 21.31
C VAL A 292 -6.47 9.22 22.16
N GLN A 293 -5.86 10.38 22.47
CA GLN A 293 -6.56 11.52 23.02
C GLN A 293 -7.28 12.28 21.92
N ARG A 294 -8.60 12.44 22.06
CA ARG A 294 -9.50 13.01 21.06
C ARG A 294 -9.67 14.51 21.27
N PHE A 295 -8.68 15.30 20.80
CA PHE A 295 -8.73 16.77 20.86
C PHE A 295 -9.84 17.38 19.98
N ASP A 296 -10.43 16.60 19.10
CA ASP A 296 -11.58 16.96 18.27
C ASP A 296 -12.94 16.74 18.97
N LYS A 297 -12.95 16.17 20.18
CA LYS A 297 -14.15 15.95 20.99
C LYS A 297 -14.17 16.83 22.24
N ALA A 298 -15.37 17.15 22.73
CA ALA A 298 -15.53 17.86 23.98
C ALA A 298 -14.86 17.11 25.14
N ASN A 299 -14.17 17.83 26.04
CA ASN A 299 -13.38 17.30 27.14
C ASN A 299 -12.16 16.46 26.76
N GLU A 300 -11.80 16.41 25.48
CA GLU A 300 -10.59 15.76 24.95
C GLU A 300 -10.36 14.34 25.53
N PRO A 301 -11.37 13.43 25.46
CA PRO A 301 -11.27 12.12 26.07
C PRO A 301 -10.20 11.26 25.42
N PHE A 302 -9.62 10.35 26.21
CA PHE A 302 -8.87 9.22 25.64
C PHE A 302 -9.85 8.11 25.24
N GLU A 303 -9.65 7.55 24.06
CA GLU A 303 -10.46 6.46 23.54
C GLU A 303 -9.57 5.29 23.07
N PHE A 304 -10.04 4.05 23.31
CA PHE A 304 -9.35 2.82 22.94
C PHE A 304 -9.95 2.25 21.66
N TYR A 305 -9.09 1.92 20.70
CA TYR A 305 -9.48 1.44 19.39
C TYR A 305 -8.91 0.05 19.13
N ILE A 306 -9.75 -0.87 18.63
CA ILE A 306 -9.40 -2.24 18.25
C ILE A 306 -9.40 -2.32 16.72
N ASN A 307 -8.33 -2.85 16.16
CA ASN A 307 -8.13 -3.02 14.72
C ASN A 307 -8.32 -1.74 13.90
N PRO A 308 -7.77 -0.59 14.35
CA PRO A 308 -7.90 0.66 13.62
C PRO A 308 -7.15 0.59 12.29
N LYS A 309 -7.80 1.08 11.23
CA LYS A 309 -7.26 1.18 9.87
C LYS A 309 -7.61 2.53 9.27
N ILE A 310 -6.64 3.21 8.70
CA ILE A 310 -6.90 4.43 7.96
C ILE A 310 -7.25 4.04 6.53
N ILE A 311 -8.52 4.21 6.16
CA ILE A 311 -9.06 3.81 4.85
C ILE A 311 -9.07 4.94 3.83
N TRP A 312 -8.85 6.18 4.26
CA TRP A 312 -8.69 7.35 3.39
C TRP A 312 -7.84 8.41 4.08
N ARG A 313 -7.09 9.18 3.28
CA ARG A 313 -6.28 10.32 3.71
C ARG A 313 -6.49 11.51 2.80
N SER A 314 -6.60 12.71 3.37
CA SER A 314 -6.64 13.95 2.60
C SER A 314 -5.30 14.22 1.91
N LYS A 315 -5.36 14.97 0.81
CA LYS A 315 -4.17 15.54 0.15
C LYS A 315 -3.72 16.85 0.79
N LEU A 316 -4.59 17.47 1.57
CA LEU A 316 -4.19 18.53 2.48
C LEU A 316 -3.31 17.92 3.57
N ILE A 317 -2.12 18.50 3.76
CA ILE A 317 -1.08 18.03 4.68
C ILE A 317 -0.90 19.09 5.77
N ARG A 318 -0.78 18.63 6.99
CA ARG A 318 -0.29 19.40 8.13
C ARG A 318 1.15 18.99 8.43
N ILE A 319 1.98 19.99 8.77
CA ILE A 319 3.35 19.81 9.25
C ILE A 319 3.37 20.15 10.74
N GLY A 320 4.04 19.35 11.53
CA GLY A 320 4.21 19.63 12.95
C GLY A 320 5.16 18.66 13.65
N ALA A 321 5.68 19.10 14.78
CA ALA A 321 6.62 18.31 15.55
C ALA A 321 5.95 17.06 16.14
N GLU A 322 6.50 15.90 15.85
CA GLU A 322 6.16 14.62 16.45
C GLU A 322 7.29 14.13 17.36
N GLY A 323 6.92 13.61 18.52
CA GLY A 323 7.75 12.82 19.41
C GLY A 323 7.13 11.46 19.61
N CYS A 324 7.87 10.50 20.14
CA CYS A 324 7.39 9.14 20.37
C CYS A 324 7.92 8.62 21.70
N LEU A 325 7.07 7.95 22.49
CA LEU A 325 7.48 7.31 23.76
C LEU A 325 8.59 6.28 23.54
N SER A 326 8.61 5.62 22.38
CA SER A 326 9.63 4.64 22.01
C SER A 326 10.92 5.25 21.44
N ILE A 327 10.95 6.57 21.22
CA ILE A 327 12.10 7.32 20.65
C ILE A 327 12.42 8.49 21.57
N PRO A 328 13.20 8.26 22.62
CA PRO A 328 13.52 9.30 23.58
C PRO A 328 14.35 10.44 22.96
N ASP A 329 14.19 11.64 23.51
CA ASP A 329 15.01 12.82 23.24
C ASP A 329 15.05 13.29 21.75
N ARG A 330 14.07 12.86 20.93
CA ARG A 330 13.98 13.24 19.53
C ARG A 330 12.58 13.72 19.16
N LYS A 331 12.50 14.88 18.50
CA LYS A 331 11.29 15.42 17.88
C LYS A 331 11.65 15.98 16.51
N GLU A 332 10.77 15.77 15.52
CA GLU A 332 10.97 16.20 14.14
C GLU A 332 9.65 16.69 13.55
N ASP A 333 9.73 17.60 12.58
CA ASP A 333 8.56 18.06 11.84
C ASP A 333 8.14 17.03 10.77
N VAL A 334 6.99 16.40 10.97
CA VAL A 334 6.46 15.34 10.13
C VAL A 334 5.27 15.83 9.33
N GLU A 335 5.23 15.47 8.04
CA GLU A 335 4.08 15.71 7.16
C GLU A 335 3.02 14.62 7.37
N ARG A 336 1.80 15.04 7.79
CA ARG A 336 0.64 14.16 7.97
C ARG A 336 -0.56 14.67 7.20
N SER A 337 -1.38 13.77 6.70
CA SER A 337 -2.67 14.17 6.15
C SER A 337 -3.50 14.90 7.19
N TYR A 338 -4.06 16.06 6.81
CA TYR A 338 -4.88 16.89 7.70
C TYR A 338 -6.15 16.18 8.16
N ALA A 339 -6.75 15.38 7.28
CA ALA A 339 -7.94 14.60 7.58
C ALA A 339 -7.77 13.13 7.13
N ILE A 340 -8.38 12.24 7.88
CA ILE A 340 -8.41 10.80 7.62
C ILE A 340 -9.84 10.27 7.77
N ARG A 341 -10.11 9.12 7.11
CA ARG A 341 -11.21 8.24 7.50
C ARG A 341 -10.63 7.02 8.18
N LEU A 342 -11.00 6.85 9.43
CA LEU A 342 -10.64 5.72 10.27
C LEU A 342 -11.74 4.68 10.25
N GLN A 343 -11.38 3.41 10.12
CA GLN A 343 -12.26 2.26 10.34
C GLN A 343 -11.70 1.45 11.51
N TYR A 344 -12.56 1.01 12.42
CA TYR A 344 -12.15 0.22 13.60
C TYR A 344 -13.28 -0.71 14.07
N VAL A 345 -12.98 -1.62 14.98
CA VAL A 345 -13.97 -2.50 15.63
C VAL A 345 -14.27 -1.97 17.02
N ASP A 346 -15.56 -1.75 17.33
CA ASP A 346 -15.99 -1.34 18.65
C ASP A 346 -15.98 -2.52 19.65
N ARG A 347 -16.26 -2.23 20.94
CA ARG A 347 -16.32 -3.25 21.99
C ARG A 347 -17.49 -4.24 21.85
N LYS A 348 -18.39 -4.04 20.92
CA LYS A 348 -19.52 -4.94 20.59
C LYS A 348 -19.25 -5.76 19.32
N GLY A 349 -18.08 -5.56 18.68
CA GLY A 349 -17.72 -6.24 17.44
C GLY A 349 -18.26 -5.56 16.19
N ASN A 350 -18.84 -4.37 16.27
CA ASN A 350 -19.30 -3.63 15.11
C ASN A 350 -18.11 -2.93 14.41
N VAL A 351 -18.14 -2.91 13.10
CA VAL A 351 -17.23 -2.07 12.31
C VAL A 351 -17.78 -0.65 12.29
N VAL A 352 -16.97 0.30 12.73
CA VAL A 352 -17.30 1.73 12.79
C VAL A 352 -16.36 2.51 11.89
N GLU A 353 -16.88 3.54 11.22
CA GLU A 353 -16.09 4.49 10.43
C GLU A 353 -16.30 5.91 10.94
N GLU A 354 -15.22 6.65 11.07
CA GLU A 354 -15.21 8.06 11.48
C GLU A 354 -14.32 8.89 10.54
N ASN A 355 -14.76 10.11 10.23
CA ASN A 355 -13.89 11.14 9.67
C ASN A 355 -13.25 11.93 10.82
N ILE A 356 -11.95 12.07 10.79
CA ILE A 356 -11.13 12.72 11.82
C ILE A 356 -10.21 13.72 11.15
N GLU A 357 -10.05 14.91 11.72
CA GLU A 357 -9.22 15.95 11.14
C GLU A 357 -8.32 16.64 12.15
N GLY A 358 -7.42 17.48 11.67
CA GLY A 358 -6.52 18.30 12.48
C GLY A 358 -5.50 17.48 13.27
N PHE A 359 -5.22 17.91 14.50
CA PHE A 359 -4.18 17.28 15.34
C PHE A 359 -4.54 15.85 15.74
N THR A 360 -5.82 15.57 15.98
CA THR A 360 -6.27 14.20 16.29
C THR A 360 -5.97 13.24 15.13
N ALA A 361 -6.16 13.68 13.89
CA ALA A 361 -5.80 12.87 12.73
C ALA A 361 -4.29 12.59 12.64
N VAL A 362 -3.43 13.52 13.09
CA VAL A 362 -1.99 13.30 13.21
C VAL A 362 -1.68 12.18 14.21
N ILE A 363 -2.30 12.24 15.40
CA ILE A 363 -2.10 11.21 16.45
C ILE A 363 -2.50 9.83 15.91
N PHE A 364 -3.68 9.70 15.31
CA PHE A 364 -4.09 8.42 14.70
C PHE A 364 -3.12 7.89 13.66
N GLN A 365 -2.57 8.76 12.82
CA GLN A 365 -1.59 8.35 11.82
C GLN A 365 -0.29 7.88 12.48
N HIS A 366 0.16 8.51 13.54
CA HIS A 366 1.31 8.10 14.33
C HIS A 366 1.09 6.72 14.98
N GLU A 367 -0.01 6.54 15.70
CA GLU A 367 -0.30 5.30 16.41
C GLU A 367 -0.57 4.12 15.45
N VAL A 368 -1.27 4.37 14.34
CA VAL A 368 -1.50 3.35 13.31
C VAL A 368 -0.20 2.98 12.60
N ASP A 369 0.74 3.89 12.41
CA ASP A 369 2.07 3.58 11.87
C ASP A 369 2.78 2.51 12.72
N HIS A 370 2.74 2.62 14.07
CA HIS A 370 3.30 1.61 14.96
C HIS A 370 2.73 0.20 14.71
N LEU A 371 1.43 0.10 14.38
CA LEU A 371 0.80 -1.19 14.08
C LEU A 371 1.36 -1.86 12.82
N TYR A 372 1.94 -1.07 11.93
CA TYR A 372 2.59 -1.55 10.71
C TYR A 372 4.13 -1.65 10.84
N GLY A 373 4.66 -1.46 12.05
CA GLY A 373 6.10 -1.44 12.31
C GLY A 373 6.81 -0.24 11.69
N ILE A 374 6.08 0.86 11.46
CA ILE A 374 6.59 2.12 10.93
C ILE A 374 6.78 3.08 12.09
N LEU A 375 7.91 3.77 12.09
CA LEU A 375 8.23 4.81 13.06
C LEU A 375 8.25 6.17 12.35
N TYR A 376 7.96 7.27 13.08
CA TYR A 376 7.89 8.58 12.44
C TYR A 376 9.17 9.00 11.68
N PRO A 377 10.40 8.59 12.06
CA PRO A 377 11.58 8.88 11.25
C PRO A 377 11.53 8.30 9.83
N ASP A 378 10.84 7.16 9.63
CA ASP A 378 10.65 6.58 8.30
C ASP A 378 9.79 7.51 7.40
N ARG A 379 8.92 8.32 8.01
CA ARG A 379 8.11 9.31 7.28
C ARG A 379 8.91 10.49 6.82
N LEU A 380 9.96 10.87 7.55
CA LEU A 380 10.88 11.93 7.13
C LEU A 380 11.58 11.61 5.81
N GLU A 381 12.01 10.35 5.63
CA GLU A 381 12.59 9.89 4.38
C GLU A 381 11.57 9.98 3.22
N GLN A 382 10.34 9.56 3.47
CA GLN A 382 9.26 9.61 2.48
C GLN A 382 8.86 11.04 2.10
N GLN A 383 8.86 11.98 3.05
CA GLN A 383 8.47 13.37 2.77
C GLN A 383 9.51 14.13 1.92
N LEU A 384 10.79 13.75 1.97
CA LEU A 384 11.82 14.30 1.06
C LEU A 384 11.50 14.00 -0.42
N GLU A 385 10.72 12.97 -0.66
CA GLU A 385 10.31 12.54 -2.00
C GLU A 385 8.96 13.10 -2.43
N SER A 386 8.20 13.72 -1.52
CA SER A 386 6.87 14.24 -1.82
C SER A 386 6.93 15.57 -2.58
N THR A 387 6.11 15.70 -3.62
CA THR A 387 5.88 16.98 -4.29
C THR A 387 4.67 17.65 -3.67
N SER A 388 4.82 18.86 -3.17
CA SER A 388 3.72 19.61 -2.55
C SER A 388 3.82 21.11 -2.82
N VAL A 389 2.70 21.81 -2.76
CA VAL A 389 2.63 23.28 -2.80
C VAL A 389 2.34 23.79 -1.40
N PRO A 390 3.20 24.67 -0.82
CA PRO A 390 2.92 25.26 0.47
C PRO A 390 1.72 26.20 0.37
N LEU A 391 0.83 26.13 1.36
CA LEU A 391 -0.27 27.07 1.56
C LEU A 391 0.07 28.12 2.61
N ASP A 392 0.72 27.66 3.68
CA ASP A 392 1.32 28.48 4.74
C ASP A 392 2.48 27.70 5.41
N ASP A 393 2.98 28.18 6.57
CA ASP A 393 4.12 27.59 7.28
C ASP A 393 3.85 26.16 7.79
N LYS A 394 2.58 25.77 7.94
CA LYS A 394 2.16 24.48 8.55
C LYS A 394 1.31 23.60 7.64
N MET A 395 0.89 24.14 6.49
CA MET A 395 -0.04 23.46 5.59
C MET A 395 0.52 23.40 4.18
N LYS A 396 0.39 22.22 3.55
CA LYS A 396 0.79 21.98 2.16
C LYS A 396 -0.28 21.20 1.44
N PHE A 397 -0.35 21.38 0.11
CA PHE A 397 -1.08 20.48 -0.78
C PHE A 397 -0.12 19.49 -1.44
N ARG A 398 -0.40 18.18 -1.29
CA ARG A 398 0.31 17.14 -2.03
C ARG A 398 -0.13 17.17 -3.49
N LEU A 399 0.85 17.34 -4.37
CA LEU A 399 0.63 17.27 -5.81
C LEU A 399 0.67 15.81 -6.26
N GLU A 400 -0.34 15.40 -7.02
CA GLU A 400 -0.17 14.29 -7.96
C GLU A 400 0.34 14.86 -9.27
N LYS A 401 1.10 14.06 -10.02
CA LYS A 401 1.76 14.49 -11.26
C LYS A 401 0.78 15.26 -12.16
N GLY A 402 0.94 16.58 -12.23
CA GLY A 402 0.17 17.48 -13.08
C GLY A 402 -1.14 18.04 -12.54
N HIS A 403 -1.58 17.73 -11.31
CA HIS A 403 -2.82 18.26 -10.74
C HIS A 403 -2.69 18.61 -9.25
N ILE A 404 -3.18 19.78 -8.87
CA ILE A 404 -3.54 20.10 -7.48
C ILE A 404 -4.92 19.47 -7.25
N ILE A 405 -5.02 18.55 -6.31
CA ILE A 405 -6.30 17.94 -5.95
C ILE A 405 -6.66 18.45 -4.56
N PRO A 406 -7.74 19.25 -4.45
CA PRO A 406 -8.24 19.76 -3.18
C PRO A 406 -8.72 18.67 -2.24
#